data_f14582078a32deeca926920325a82118
#
_entry.id   f14582078a32deeca926920325a82118
#
_cell.length_a   1.000
_cell.length_b   1.000
_cell.length_c   1.000
_cell.angle_alpha   90.00
_cell.angle_beta   90.00
_cell.angle_gamma   90.00
#
_symmetry.space_group_name_H-M   'P 1'
#
loop_
_entity.id
_entity.type
_entity.pdbx_description
1 polymer ?
#
loop_
_entity_poly.entity_id
_entity_poly.type
_entity_poly.pdbx_seq_one_letter_code
_entity_poly.pdbx_strand_id
1 'polypeptide(L)'
;MNLHFMFENLADRRSSLSCALEWRRIDGGDALDLGQAFGDSVGFCNAAFGQVQTLGAAWQDLTCGGGAAVPNHQNEGWFGAFCASHDTHKLSCDAVSRPASSPTLRLLEAQVHACEKCPRLVKWCRKVAVEKRASYRDDVYWGKPISGFGDKNARIIVLGLAPGAHGANRTGRVFTGDRSGDWLYRAMHTAGLANQPTSTDVNDGLVLNDAWVTAAVKCAPPQNKPTPAERVKCSPFLQQELELLTHAKVIVCLGAFALQAACDELGVKPRPKFGHGVVVQAGKYSLVCSYHPSQQNTFTGKLTEKMLDDVFTKAVRLAS
;
A
#
# COMPACT_ATOMS: atom_id res chain seq x y z
N MET A 1 -33.27 -9.44 14.82
CA MET A 1 -32.94 -8.39 13.83
C MET A 1 -33.07 -9.03 12.45
N ASN A 2 -33.93 -8.52 11.58
CA ASN A 2 -34.36 -9.25 10.38
C ASN A 2 -33.24 -9.15 9.31
N LEU A 3 -32.74 -10.28 8.83
CA LEU A 3 -31.67 -10.34 7.82
C LEU A 3 -31.99 -9.50 6.56
N HIS A 4 -33.27 -9.44 6.22
CA HIS A 4 -33.76 -8.65 5.08
C HIS A 4 -33.41 -7.17 5.19
N PHE A 5 -33.41 -6.62 6.40
CA PHE A 5 -33.08 -5.21 6.65
C PHE A 5 -31.58 -4.87 6.48
N MET A 6 -30.71 -5.86 6.66
CA MET A 6 -29.27 -5.66 6.44
C MET A 6 -28.88 -5.67 4.95
N PHE A 7 -29.65 -6.36 4.12
CA PHE A 7 -29.38 -6.44 2.69
C PHE A 7 -29.94 -5.26 1.89
N GLU A 8 -31.04 -4.68 2.31
CA GLU A 8 -31.57 -3.44 1.70
C GLU A 8 -30.59 -2.26 1.84
N ASN A 9 -29.89 -2.16 2.96
CA ASN A 9 -28.87 -1.10 3.16
C ASN A 9 -27.55 -1.31 2.36
N LEU A 10 -27.32 -2.50 1.85
CA LEU A 10 -26.14 -2.80 0.99
C LEU A 10 -26.46 -2.55 -0.50
N ALA A 11 -27.69 -2.72 -0.92
CA ALA A 11 -28.13 -2.46 -2.30
C ALA A 11 -28.11 -0.97 -2.66
N ASP A 12 -28.25 -0.09 -1.68
CA ASP A 12 -28.31 1.38 -1.89
C ASP A 12 -26.91 2.02 -2.07
N ARG A 13 -25.83 1.27 -1.89
CA ARG A 13 -24.46 1.73 -2.17
C ARG A 13 -24.01 1.26 -3.54
N ARG A 14 -24.57 1.82 -4.59
CA ARG A 14 -24.14 1.82 -6.01
C ARG A 14 -22.84 1.05 -6.30
N SER A 15 -22.76 -0.21 -5.96
CA SER A 15 -21.78 -1.13 -6.51
C SER A 15 -22.52 -2.00 -7.52
N SER A 16 -22.01 -2.13 -8.71
CA SER A 16 -22.59 -2.90 -9.82
C SER A 16 -22.67 -4.42 -9.59
N LEU A 17 -22.51 -4.86 -8.36
CA LEU A 17 -22.54 -6.24 -7.92
C LEU A 17 -23.47 -6.34 -6.71
N SER A 18 -24.74 -6.71 -6.92
CA SER A 18 -25.60 -7.17 -5.83
C SER A 18 -25.33 -8.66 -5.59
N CYS A 19 -24.54 -8.97 -4.58
CA CYS A 19 -24.42 -10.34 -4.08
C CYS A 19 -25.42 -10.52 -2.96
N ALA A 20 -26.53 -11.22 -3.21
CA ALA A 20 -27.46 -11.63 -2.18
C ALA A 20 -27.03 -12.97 -1.62
N LEU A 21 -26.71 -13.01 -0.32
CA LEU A 21 -26.47 -14.25 0.40
C LEU A 21 -27.77 -14.73 1.03
N GLU A 22 -28.31 -15.83 0.54
CA GLU A 22 -29.48 -16.47 1.12
C GLU A 22 -29.03 -17.66 1.99
N TRP A 23 -29.32 -17.60 3.28
CA TRP A 23 -29.04 -18.66 4.23
C TRP A 23 -30.29 -19.51 4.44
N ARG A 24 -30.18 -20.79 4.15
CA ARG A 24 -31.24 -21.74 4.48
C ARG A 24 -30.76 -22.69 5.56
N ARG A 25 -31.53 -22.78 6.59
CA ARG A 25 -31.41 -23.80 7.60
C ARG A 25 -32.18 -25.03 7.16
N ILE A 26 -31.58 -26.19 7.26
CA ILE A 26 -32.22 -27.41 6.82
C ILE A 26 -32.90 -28.14 7.97
N ASP A 27 -32.54 -27.91 9.24
CA ASP A 27 -33.23 -28.44 10.41
C ASP A 27 -33.11 -27.55 11.65
N GLY A 28 -34.17 -27.62 12.48
CA GLY A 28 -34.55 -26.75 13.57
C GLY A 28 -33.59 -26.61 14.76
N GLY A 29 -32.62 -25.76 14.69
CA GLY A 29 -31.76 -25.35 15.82
C GLY A 29 -31.73 -23.83 15.99
N ASP A 30 -31.19 -23.33 17.09
CA ASP A 30 -31.17 -21.92 17.45
C ASP A 30 -30.34 -21.07 16.49
N ALA A 31 -30.71 -19.81 16.34
CA ALA A 31 -30.05 -18.87 15.42
C ALA A 31 -28.56 -18.77 15.73
N LEU A 32 -27.74 -19.22 14.77
CA LEU A 32 -26.30 -18.98 14.84
C LEU A 32 -26.00 -17.49 14.69
N ASP A 33 -25.14 -17.01 15.56
CA ASP A 33 -24.59 -15.66 15.42
C ASP A 33 -23.74 -15.60 14.15
N LEU A 34 -24.29 -14.94 13.12
CA LEU A 34 -23.62 -14.77 11.84
C LEU A 34 -22.26 -14.05 11.96
N GLY A 35 -22.06 -13.28 13.04
CA GLY A 35 -20.77 -12.67 13.36
C GLY A 35 -19.66 -13.69 13.63
N GLN A 36 -20.00 -14.92 14.03
CA GLN A 36 -19.02 -15.98 14.27
C GLN A 36 -18.78 -16.90 13.06
N ALA A 37 -19.62 -16.80 12.01
CA ALA A 37 -19.58 -17.73 10.88
C ALA A 37 -18.67 -17.32 9.71
N PHE A 38 -18.22 -16.07 9.63
CA PHE A 38 -17.48 -15.54 8.48
C PHE A 38 -16.08 -15.09 8.87
N GLY A 39 -15.08 -15.78 8.39
CA GLY A 39 -13.68 -15.47 8.63
C GLY A 39 -13.05 -14.61 7.53
N ASP A 40 -11.81 -14.20 7.74
CA ASP A 40 -11.04 -13.36 6.83
C ASP A 40 -10.77 -13.95 5.43
N SER A 41 -11.20 -15.17 5.18
CA SER A 41 -10.97 -15.90 3.93
C SER A 41 -12.01 -15.63 2.83
N VAL A 42 -13.07 -14.89 3.11
CA VAL A 42 -14.23 -14.72 2.19
C VAL A 42 -14.19 -13.37 1.45
N GLY A 43 -13.03 -12.83 1.14
CA GLY A 43 -12.87 -11.66 0.27
C GLY A 43 -13.86 -10.52 0.52
N PHE A 44 -14.70 -10.19 -0.44
CA PHE A 44 -15.68 -9.10 -0.33
C PHE A 44 -16.74 -9.31 0.77
N CYS A 45 -17.02 -10.56 1.12
CA CYS A 45 -17.92 -10.87 2.23
C CYS A 45 -17.29 -10.50 3.57
N ASN A 46 -15.96 -10.51 3.70
CA ASN A 46 -15.26 -10.03 4.88
C ASN A 46 -15.47 -8.54 5.15
N ALA A 47 -15.54 -7.74 4.08
CA ALA A 47 -15.83 -6.31 4.21
C ALA A 47 -17.26 -6.05 4.74
N ALA A 48 -18.17 -6.98 4.50
CA ALA A 48 -19.56 -6.87 4.94
C ALA A 48 -19.76 -7.39 6.36
N PHE A 49 -18.99 -8.38 6.79
CA PHE A 49 -19.18 -9.06 8.08
C PHE A 49 -18.11 -8.75 9.13
N GLY A 50 -17.18 -7.90 8.84
CA GLY A 50 -16.17 -7.46 9.79
C GLY A 50 -15.25 -8.60 10.28
N GLN A 51 -15.00 -8.66 11.54
CA GLN A 51 -14.12 -9.67 12.13
C GLN A 51 -14.88 -10.97 12.38
N VAL A 52 -14.92 -11.83 11.39
CA VAL A 52 -15.40 -13.20 11.60
C VAL A 52 -14.21 -14.08 11.88
N GLN A 53 -14.15 -14.61 13.08
CA GLN A 53 -13.13 -15.59 13.44
C GLN A 53 -13.39 -16.91 12.71
N THR A 54 -12.35 -17.39 12.07
CA THR A 54 -12.36 -18.60 11.26
C THR A 54 -12.87 -19.83 12.01
N LEU A 55 -13.88 -20.46 11.46
CA LEU A 55 -14.20 -21.84 11.78
C LEU A 55 -13.21 -22.75 11.04
N GLY A 56 -11.96 -22.74 11.44
CA GLY A 56 -10.94 -23.67 10.98
C GLY A 56 -10.76 -23.83 9.46
N ALA A 57 -10.02 -24.84 9.06
CA ALA A 57 -9.63 -25.12 7.67
C ALA A 57 -10.79 -25.47 6.70
N ALA A 58 -12.00 -25.64 7.21
CA ALA A 58 -13.16 -26.08 6.41
C ALA A 58 -13.71 -25.00 5.44
N TRP A 59 -13.20 -23.76 5.53
CA TRP A 59 -13.66 -22.64 4.69
C TRP A 59 -12.71 -22.29 3.54
N GLN A 60 -11.63 -23.03 3.39
CA GLN A 60 -10.60 -22.71 2.37
C GLN A 60 -11.08 -22.91 0.92
N ASP A 61 -12.17 -23.67 0.71
CA ASP A 61 -12.66 -24.05 -0.62
C ASP A 61 -13.90 -23.27 -1.08
N LEU A 62 -14.33 -22.23 -0.34
CA LEU A 62 -15.42 -21.37 -0.76
C LEU A 62 -15.00 -20.48 -1.94
N THR A 63 -15.36 -20.88 -3.14
CA THR A 63 -15.14 -20.11 -4.37
C THR A 63 -16.40 -19.35 -4.76
N CYS A 64 -16.26 -18.14 -5.28
CA CYS A 64 -17.36 -17.42 -5.92
C CYS A 64 -17.84 -18.21 -7.14
N GLY A 65 -19.08 -18.70 -7.10
CA GLY A 65 -19.73 -19.38 -8.24
C GLY A 65 -20.13 -20.83 -8.05
N GLY A 66 -19.85 -21.43 -6.89
CA GLY A 66 -20.31 -22.78 -6.56
C GLY A 66 -21.04 -22.80 -5.21
N GLY A 67 -22.14 -23.51 -5.12
CA GLY A 67 -22.73 -23.86 -3.84
C GLY A 67 -21.75 -24.73 -3.07
N ALA A 68 -21.19 -24.21 -1.98
CA ALA A 68 -20.36 -25.00 -1.09
C ALA A 68 -21.22 -25.55 0.04
N ALA A 69 -21.31 -26.86 0.17
CA ALA A 69 -21.90 -27.52 1.30
C ALA A 69 -20.82 -27.77 2.33
N VAL A 70 -21.00 -27.26 3.54
CA VAL A 70 -20.09 -27.50 4.65
C VAL A 70 -20.65 -28.65 5.48
N PRO A 71 -19.92 -29.77 5.64
CA PRO A 71 -20.37 -30.86 6.45
C PRO A 71 -20.35 -30.45 7.94
N ASN A 72 -21.46 -30.72 8.59
CA ASN A 72 -21.61 -30.54 10.02
C ASN A 72 -20.92 -31.66 10.78
N HIS A 73 -20.22 -31.33 11.84
CA HIS A 73 -19.75 -32.32 12.78
C HIS A 73 -20.92 -32.82 13.62
N GLN A 74 -21.16 -34.12 13.55
CA GLN A 74 -22.04 -34.87 14.46
C GLN A 74 -23.54 -34.52 14.40
N ASN A 75 -24.25 -35.05 13.41
CA ASN A 75 -25.73 -35.11 13.31
C ASN A 75 -26.53 -33.79 13.29
N GLU A 76 -25.91 -32.70 12.96
CA GLU A 76 -26.57 -31.39 13.02
C GLU A 76 -26.52 -30.69 11.67
N GLY A 77 -27.54 -30.70 10.95
CA GLY A 77 -27.92 -30.02 9.72
C GLY A 77 -26.85 -29.37 8.83
N TRP A 78 -27.19 -29.13 7.60
CA TRP A 78 -26.33 -28.55 6.58
C TRP A 78 -26.59 -27.07 6.39
N PHE A 79 -25.54 -26.27 6.23
CA PHE A 79 -25.67 -24.88 5.78
C PHE A 79 -25.21 -24.77 4.34
N GLY A 80 -26.06 -24.22 3.49
CA GLY A 80 -25.72 -23.89 2.10
C GLY A 80 -25.70 -22.39 1.89
N ALA A 81 -24.66 -21.88 1.28
CA ALA A 81 -24.61 -20.50 0.81
C ALA A 81 -24.71 -20.50 -0.73
N PHE A 82 -25.67 -19.78 -1.29
CA PHE A 82 -25.83 -19.62 -2.73
C PHE A 82 -25.58 -18.16 -3.08
N CYS A 83 -24.70 -17.95 -4.02
CA CYS A 83 -24.51 -16.65 -4.64
C CYS A 83 -25.32 -16.65 -5.96
N ALA A 84 -26.44 -15.95 -5.99
CA ALA A 84 -27.22 -15.77 -7.21
C ALA A 84 -26.78 -14.49 -7.91
N SER A 85 -26.17 -14.61 -9.09
CA SER A 85 -25.91 -13.47 -9.96
C SER A 85 -27.04 -13.35 -10.97
N HIS A 86 -27.64 -12.19 -11.06
CA HIS A 86 -28.67 -11.86 -12.06
C HIS A 86 -28.05 -11.24 -13.31
N ASP A 87 -27.03 -11.83 -13.90
CA ASP A 87 -26.61 -11.49 -15.26
C ASP A 87 -25.79 -12.61 -15.88
N THR A 88 -26.17 -13.00 -17.09
CA THR A 88 -25.61 -14.10 -17.90
C THR A 88 -24.27 -13.72 -18.56
N HIS A 89 -23.68 -12.56 -18.28
CA HIS A 89 -22.33 -12.24 -18.71
C HIS A 89 -21.33 -12.79 -17.68
N LYS A 90 -20.43 -13.67 -18.15
CA LYS A 90 -19.24 -14.09 -17.43
C LYS A 90 -18.53 -12.86 -16.89
N LEU A 91 -18.85 -12.49 -15.66
CA LEU A 91 -18.01 -11.58 -14.89
C LEU A 91 -16.78 -12.39 -14.51
N SER A 92 -15.71 -12.20 -15.26
CA SER A 92 -14.38 -12.55 -14.78
C SER A 92 -14.20 -11.83 -13.45
N CYS A 93 -14.04 -12.58 -12.38
CA CYS A 93 -13.54 -12.05 -11.12
C CYS A 93 -12.03 -11.74 -11.27
N ASP A 94 -11.70 -10.98 -12.30
CA ASP A 94 -10.46 -10.23 -12.31
C ASP A 94 -10.66 -9.09 -11.31
N ALA A 95 -10.55 -9.47 -10.03
CA ALA A 95 -10.20 -8.51 -9.00
C ALA A 95 -9.06 -7.71 -9.61
N VAL A 96 -9.22 -6.39 -9.74
CA VAL A 96 -8.13 -5.48 -10.08
C VAL A 96 -6.99 -5.83 -9.15
N SER A 97 -6.12 -6.73 -9.63
CA SER A 97 -5.04 -7.27 -8.83
C SER A 97 -4.07 -6.12 -8.66
N ARG A 98 -4.10 -5.50 -7.48
CA ARG A 98 -2.86 -4.91 -6.95
C ARG A 98 -1.78 -5.96 -7.23
N PRO A 99 -0.68 -5.60 -7.89
CA PRO A 99 0.38 -6.57 -8.16
C PRO A 99 0.68 -7.26 -6.83
N ALA A 100 0.42 -8.55 -6.78
CA ALA A 100 0.40 -9.30 -5.53
C ALA A 100 1.80 -9.22 -4.95
N SER A 101 1.98 -8.38 -3.92
CA SER A 101 3.19 -8.42 -3.10
C SER A 101 3.38 -9.88 -2.66
N SER A 102 4.62 -10.38 -2.69
CA SER A 102 4.89 -11.72 -2.16
C SER A 102 4.29 -11.83 -0.76
N PRO A 103 3.88 -13.01 -0.28
CA PRO A 103 3.31 -13.16 1.07
C PRO A 103 4.15 -12.45 2.13
N THR A 104 5.45 -12.40 1.97
CA THR A 104 6.40 -11.75 2.88
C THR A 104 6.36 -10.22 2.80
N LEU A 105 6.26 -9.62 1.62
CA LEU A 105 6.04 -8.17 1.48
C LEU A 105 4.65 -7.76 2.00
N ARG A 106 3.63 -8.60 1.84
CA ARG A 106 2.31 -8.37 2.46
C ARG A 106 2.35 -8.39 3.98
N LEU A 107 3.10 -9.31 4.57
CA LEU A 107 3.28 -9.35 6.02
C LEU A 107 4.00 -8.09 6.51
N LEU A 108 5.04 -7.65 5.81
CA LEU A 108 5.74 -6.40 6.12
C LEU A 108 4.81 -5.18 5.99
N GLU A 109 3.99 -5.12 4.96
CA GLU A 109 2.97 -4.08 4.78
C GLU A 109 2.02 -4.02 5.97
N ALA A 110 1.46 -5.16 6.38
CA ALA A 110 0.58 -5.25 7.54
C ALA A 110 1.28 -4.79 8.84
N GLN A 111 2.53 -5.18 9.05
CA GLN A 111 3.34 -4.74 10.20
C GLN A 111 3.60 -3.23 10.19
N VAL A 112 3.85 -2.64 9.02
CA VAL A 112 4.01 -1.19 8.87
C VAL A 112 2.69 -0.48 9.22
N HIS A 113 1.57 -0.92 8.66
CA HIS A 113 0.26 -0.29 8.88
C HIS A 113 -0.19 -0.36 10.34
N ALA A 114 0.18 -1.40 11.07
CA ALA A 114 -0.12 -1.58 12.50
C ALA A 114 0.92 -0.94 13.44
N CYS A 115 1.97 -0.29 12.91
CA CYS A 115 3.09 0.19 13.72
C CYS A 115 2.72 1.42 14.55
N GLU A 116 2.99 1.34 15.87
CA GLU A 116 2.80 2.45 16.83
C GLU A 116 4.10 2.83 17.58
N LYS A 117 5.28 2.40 17.10
CA LYS A 117 6.57 2.59 17.78
C LYS A 117 6.96 4.07 18.02
N CYS A 118 6.36 5.02 17.28
CA CYS A 118 6.67 6.44 17.34
C CYS A 118 5.42 7.26 17.73
N PRO A 119 5.07 7.41 19.03
CA PRO A 119 3.82 8.04 19.46
C PRO A 119 3.63 9.46 18.91
N ARG A 120 4.71 10.27 18.82
CA ARG A 120 4.66 11.62 18.24
C ARG A 120 4.20 11.60 16.78
N LEU A 121 4.73 10.69 15.96
CA LEU A 121 4.38 10.59 14.55
C LEU A 121 2.97 10.03 14.36
N VAL A 122 2.61 8.98 15.09
CA VAL A 122 1.28 8.37 15.03
C VAL A 122 0.21 9.38 15.43
N LYS A 123 0.42 10.09 16.56
CA LYS A 123 -0.48 11.16 17.01
C LYS A 123 -0.61 12.26 15.95
N TRP A 124 0.49 12.66 15.31
CA TRP A 124 0.48 13.67 14.26
C TRP A 124 -0.29 13.20 13.02
N CYS A 125 -0.05 11.99 12.53
CA CYS A 125 -0.78 11.43 11.38
C CYS A 125 -2.29 11.42 11.62
N ARG A 126 -2.71 10.95 12.80
CA ARG A 126 -4.12 10.91 13.22
C ARG A 126 -4.71 12.32 13.36
N LYS A 127 -3.98 13.24 13.98
CA LYS A 127 -4.39 14.65 14.13
C LYS A 127 -4.64 15.27 12.76
N VAL A 128 -3.70 15.16 11.82
CA VAL A 128 -3.85 15.69 10.46
C VAL A 128 -5.02 15.06 9.72
N ALA A 129 -5.30 13.77 9.95
CA ALA A 129 -6.44 13.07 9.36
C ALA A 129 -7.79 13.58 9.87
N VAL A 130 -7.85 14.08 11.10
CA VAL A 130 -9.05 14.70 11.69
C VAL A 130 -9.19 16.16 11.27
N GLU A 131 -8.12 16.96 11.45
CA GLU A 131 -8.15 18.40 11.18
C GLU A 131 -8.23 18.73 9.70
N LYS A 132 -7.61 17.88 8.86
CA LYS A 132 -7.57 17.99 7.40
C LYS A 132 -7.04 19.35 6.91
N ARG A 133 -6.88 19.51 5.64
CA ARG A 133 -6.66 20.79 4.97
C ARG A 133 -7.97 21.23 4.32
N ALA A 134 -8.27 22.52 4.27
CA ALA A 134 -9.51 23.02 3.71
C ALA A 134 -9.80 22.50 2.30
N SER A 135 -8.78 22.40 1.44
CA SER A 135 -8.91 21.87 0.08
C SER A 135 -9.18 20.35 0.00
N TYR A 136 -9.10 19.63 1.11
CA TYR A 136 -9.30 18.19 1.22
C TYR A 136 -10.24 17.83 2.37
N ARG A 137 -11.16 18.72 2.74
CA ARG A 137 -12.05 18.51 3.89
C ARG A 137 -12.96 17.31 3.72
N ASP A 138 -13.36 17.02 2.50
CA ASP A 138 -14.28 15.95 2.16
C ASP A 138 -13.57 14.60 1.92
N ASP A 139 -12.22 14.60 1.83
CA ASP A 139 -11.46 13.39 1.62
C ASP A 139 -11.42 12.54 2.89
N VAL A 140 -11.42 11.22 2.72
CA VAL A 140 -11.12 10.27 3.80
C VAL A 140 -9.60 10.08 3.87
N TYR A 141 -9.01 10.56 4.95
CA TYR A 141 -7.57 10.41 5.16
C TYR A 141 -7.22 9.02 5.69
N TRP A 142 -6.11 8.48 5.19
CA TRP A 142 -5.54 7.22 5.68
C TRP A 142 -5.09 7.32 7.15
N GLY A 143 -4.32 8.34 7.52
CA GLY A 143 -3.94 8.69 8.89
C GLY A 143 -3.11 7.66 9.65
N LYS A 144 -2.48 6.70 8.95
CA LYS A 144 -1.70 5.59 9.52
C LYS A 144 -0.31 5.53 8.88
N PRO A 145 0.63 4.70 9.40
CA PRO A 145 1.89 4.42 8.71
C PRO A 145 1.67 3.87 7.31
N ILE A 146 2.61 4.11 6.41
CA ILE A 146 2.51 3.81 4.97
C ILE A 146 3.67 2.93 4.55
N SER A 147 3.37 1.78 3.96
CA SER A 147 4.34 0.86 3.37
C SER A 147 4.90 1.37 2.04
N GLY A 148 5.98 0.78 1.58
CA GLY A 148 6.37 0.86 0.18
C GLY A 148 5.38 0.11 -0.71
N PHE A 149 5.44 0.38 -2.02
CA PHE A 149 4.65 -0.33 -3.02
C PHE A 149 5.38 -0.39 -4.36
N GLY A 150 4.98 -1.32 -5.21
CA GLY A 150 5.52 -1.47 -6.56
C GLY A 150 5.71 -2.93 -6.98
N ASP A 151 6.65 -3.14 -7.90
CA ASP A 151 7.00 -4.46 -8.38
C ASP A 151 7.85 -5.21 -7.34
N LYS A 152 7.41 -6.40 -6.95
CA LYS A 152 8.17 -7.28 -6.03
C LYS A 152 9.52 -7.74 -6.59
N ASN A 153 9.68 -7.72 -7.91
CA ASN A 153 10.90 -8.08 -8.61
C ASN A 153 11.73 -6.84 -9.02
N ALA A 154 11.41 -5.68 -8.47
CA ALA A 154 12.04 -4.41 -8.81
C ALA A 154 13.56 -4.47 -8.75
N ARG A 155 14.22 -4.01 -9.81
CA ARG A 155 15.67 -3.75 -9.83
C ARG A 155 15.99 -2.33 -9.32
N ILE A 156 15.01 -1.43 -9.28
CA ILE A 156 15.18 -0.05 -8.87
C ILE A 156 14.29 0.24 -7.65
N ILE A 157 14.90 0.69 -6.56
CA ILE A 157 14.19 1.20 -5.38
C ILE A 157 14.26 2.73 -5.41
N VAL A 158 13.12 3.40 -5.24
CA VAL A 158 13.04 4.85 -5.06
C VAL A 158 12.80 5.14 -3.59
N LEU A 159 13.77 5.75 -2.94
CA LEU A 159 13.78 6.01 -1.50
C LEU A 159 13.56 7.50 -1.22
N GLY A 160 12.46 7.82 -0.54
CA GLY A 160 12.16 9.16 -0.02
C GLY A 160 12.48 9.33 1.46
N LEU A 161 12.15 10.50 1.99
CA LEU A 161 12.31 10.82 3.41
C LEU A 161 11.19 10.21 4.25
N ALA A 162 9.97 10.64 4.02
CA ALA A 162 8.77 10.29 4.79
C ALA A 162 7.50 10.70 4.03
N PRO A 163 6.32 10.15 4.39
CA PRO A 163 5.04 10.57 3.84
C PRO A 163 4.74 12.06 4.05
N GLY A 164 4.17 12.72 3.04
CA GLY A 164 3.62 14.07 3.17
C GLY A 164 2.31 14.07 3.95
N ALA A 165 2.11 15.09 4.82
CA ALA A 165 0.93 15.18 5.70
C ALA A 165 -0.41 15.23 4.94
N HIS A 166 -0.47 15.90 3.78
CA HIS A 166 -1.67 16.02 2.94
C HIS A 166 -1.55 15.32 1.58
N GLY A 167 -0.42 14.65 1.32
CA GLY A 167 -0.20 13.71 0.23
C GLY A 167 -0.42 12.28 0.70
N ALA A 168 0.67 11.55 0.91
CA ALA A 168 0.62 10.13 1.26
C ALA A 168 -0.14 9.83 2.57
N ASN A 169 -0.07 10.68 3.61
CA ASN A 169 -0.86 10.49 4.83
C ASN A 169 -2.37 10.66 4.59
N ARG A 170 -2.75 11.34 3.50
CA ARG A 170 -4.15 11.42 3.05
C ARG A 170 -4.52 10.19 2.24
N THR A 171 -3.73 9.85 1.24
CA THR A 171 -4.08 8.85 0.23
C THR A 171 -3.73 7.40 0.59
N GLY A 172 -2.82 7.17 1.55
CA GLY A 172 -2.35 5.84 1.92
C GLY A 172 -1.26 5.25 1.02
N ARG A 173 -0.77 5.98 0.00
CA ARG A 173 0.31 5.54 -0.89
C ARG A 173 1.43 6.57 -0.97
N VAL A 174 2.68 6.11 -0.95
CA VAL A 174 3.88 6.96 -0.95
C VAL A 174 3.88 7.86 -2.19
N PHE A 175 4.24 9.14 -2.04
CA PHE A 175 4.29 10.14 -3.11
C PHE A 175 2.98 10.26 -3.91
N THR A 176 1.83 10.09 -3.29
CA THR A 176 0.53 10.13 -3.96
C THR A 176 -0.30 11.31 -3.48
N GLY A 177 -0.89 12.05 -4.42
CA GLY A 177 -1.82 13.15 -4.16
C GLY A 177 -1.13 14.44 -3.67
N ASP A 178 0.14 14.63 -3.98
CA ASP A 178 0.85 15.88 -3.76
C ASP A 178 1.84 16.18 -4.90
N ARG A 179 2.35 17.41 -4.94
CA ARG A 179 3.25 17.86 -6.00
C ARG A 179 4.54 17.05 -6.11
N SER A 180 5.03 16.50 -5.02
CA SER A 180 6.24 15.65 -5.09
C SER A 180 5.96 14.37 -5.87
N GLY A 181 4.76 13.84 -5.73
CA GLY A 181 4.26 12.70 -6.50
C GLY A 181 4.11 13.03 -7.98
N ASP A 182 3.52 14.18 -8.31
CA ASP A 182 3.35 14.61 -9.71
C ASP A 182 4.69 14.60 -10.46
N TRP A 183 5.73 15.15 -9.85
CA TRP A 183 7.07 15.18 -10.43
C TRP A 183 7.71 13.80 -10.51
N LEU A 184 7.58 13.02 -9.45
CA LEU A 184 8.18 11.70 -9.37
C LEU A 184 7.60 10.76 -10.41
N TYR A 185 6.27 10.60 -10.42
CA TYR A 185 5.64 9.62 -11.31
C TYR A 185 5.67 10.04 -12.77
N ARG A 186 5.66 11.36 -13.07
CA ARG A 186 5.95 11.84 -14.42
C ARG A 186 7.33 11.36 -14.90
N ALA A 187 8.37 11.53 -14.09
CA ALA A 187 9.72 11.12 -14.46
C ALA A 187 9.85 9.58 -14.53
N MET A 188 9.22 8.85 -13.63
CA MET A 188 9.18 7.38 -13.66
C MET A 188 8.46 6.86 -14.90
N HIS A 189 7.34 7.48 -15.30
CA HIS A 189 6.62 7.14 -16.54
C HIS A 189 7.50 7.40 -17.78
N THR A 190 8.17 8.54 -17.84
CA THR A 190 9.12 8.85 -18.92
C THR A 190 10.25 7.81 -19.02
N ALA A 191 10.68 7.24 -17.89
CA ALA A 191 11.70 6.20 -17.82
C ALA A 191 11.16 4.76 -18.03
N GLY A 192 9.85 4.58 -18.27
CA GLY A 192 9.21 3.27 -18.44
C GLY A 192 8.97 2.49 -17.14
N LEU A 193 9.13 3.14 -15.98
CA LEU A 193 8.99 2.54 -14.65
C LEU A 193 7.57 2.66 -14.07
N ALA A 194 6.67 3.34 -14.74
CA ALA A 194 5.26 3.49 -14.38
C ALA A 194 4.39 3.48 -15.63
N ASN A 195 3.18 2.93 -15.52
CA ASN A 195 2.21 2.87 -16.62
C ASN A 195 1.52 4.20 -16.92
N GLN A 196 1.56 5.14 -15.99
CA GLN A 196 0.95 6.47 -16.11
C GLN A 196 1.80 7.54 -15.40
N PRO A 197 1.71 8.83 -15.82
CA PRO A 197 2.51 9.91 -15.25
C PRO A 197 1.94 10.50 -13.96
N THR A 198 0.76 10.08 -13.53
CA THR A 198 0.03 10.65 -12.39
C THR A 198 -0.15 9.65 -11.26
N SER A 199 -0.28 10.18 -10.03
CA SER A 199 -0.57 9.39 -8.84
C SER A 199 -1.46 10.22 -7.90
N THR A 200 -2.75 10.02 -7.98
CA THR A 200 -3.76 10.83 -7.28
C THR A 200 -4.40 10.12 -6.11
N ASP A 201 -4.60 8.79 -6.22
CA ASP A 201 -5.26 7.94 -5.23
C ASP A 201 -4.70 6.51 -5.29
N VAL A 202 -4.98 5.69 -4.27
CA VAL A 202 -4.54 4.28 -4.26
C VAL A 202 -5.22 3.41 -5.31
N ASN A 203 -6.39 3.83 -5.81
CA ASN A 203 -7.20 3.11 -6.80
C ASN A 203 -7.14 3.75 -8.20
N ASP A 204 -6.18 4.64 -8.47
CA ASP A 204 -6.05 5.38 -9.73
C ASP A 204 -5.48 4.55 -10.90
N GLY A 205 -5.23 3.27 -10.69
CA GLY A 205 -4.71 2.37 -11.72
C GLY A 205 -3.18 2.45 -11.92
N LEU A 206 -2.45 3.21 -11.09
CA LEU A 206 -0.99 3.26 -11.17
C LEU A 206 -0.37 1.90 -10.88
N VAL A 207 0.42 1.44 -11.84
CA VAL A 207 1.26 0.22 -11.74
C VAL A 207 2.71 0.60 -11.97
N LEU A 208 3.60 0.11 -11.14
CA LEU A 208 5.04 0.29 -11.30
C LEU A 208 5.65 -0.96 -11.94
N ASN A 209 6.52 -0.72 -12.90
CA ASN A 209 7.28 -1.75 -13.61
C ASN A 209 8.74 -1.66 -13.17
N ASP A 210 9.32 -2.77 -12.72
CA ASP A 210 10.74 -2.86 -12.33
C ASP A 210 11.16 -1.81 -11.26
N ALA A 211 10.20 -1.26 -10.54
CA ALA A 211 10.41 -0.22 -9.54
C ALA A 211 9.62 -0.46 -8.25
N TRP A 212 10.24 -0.15 -7.11
CA TRP A 212 9.64 -0.10 -5.78
C TRP A 212 9.82 1.28 -5.18
N VAL A 213 8.75 1.91 -4.73
CA VAL A 213 8.80 3.25 -4.12
C VAL A 213 8.53 3.14 -2.63
N THR A 214 9.42 3.70 -1.83
CA THR A 214 9.31 3.67 -0.37
C THR A 214 9.87 4.93 0.29
N ALA A 215 9.78 5.00 1.61
CA ALA A 215 10.34 6.08 2.43
C ALA A 215 11.08 5.52 3.64
N ALA A 216 12.15 6.21 4.05
CA ALA A 216 12.96 5.84 5.21
C ALA A 216 12.19 5.89 6.53
N VAL A 217 11.18 6.78 6.62
CA VAL A 217 10.25 6.85 7.75
C VAL A 217 8.84 6.61 7.22
N LYS A 218 8.09 5.70 7.85
CA LYS A 218 6.78 5.24 7.37
C LYS A 218 5.59 6.12 7.79
N CYS A 219 5.82 7.12 8.63
CA CYS A 219 4.79 8.06 9.13
C CYS A 219 5.10 9.49 8.71
N ALA A 220 4.07 10.29 8.42
CA ALA A 220 4.24 11.72 8.19
C ALA A 220 4.76 12.41 9.46
N PRO A 221 5.90 13.12 9.41
CA PRO A 221 6.39 13.85 10.58
C PRO A 221 5.89 15.30 10.56
N PRO A 222 5.73 15.95 11.73
CA PRO A 222 5.50 17.38 11.79
C PRO A 222 6.58 18.15 11.02
N GLN A 223 6.17 19.14 10.21
CA GLN A 223 7.05 19.97 9.39
C GLN A 223 8.00 19.18 8.45
N ASN A 224 7.65 17.96 8.08
CA ASN A 224 8.48 17.03 7.31
C ASN A 224 9.86 16.74 7.95
N LYS A 225 9.94 16.80 9.30
CA LYS A 225 11.19 16.62 10.07
C LYS A 225 11.04 15.47 11.07
N PRO A 226 11.37 14.23 10.69
CA PRO A 226 11.50 13.14 11.66
C PRO A 226 12.74 13.37 12.52
N THR A 227 12.70 12.92 13.76
CA THR A 227 13.89 12.92 14.64
C THR A 227 14.83 11.77 14.28
N PRO A 228 16.13 11.85 14.65
CA PRO A 228 17.05 10.73 14.47
C PRO A 228 16.57 9.45 15.17
N ALA A 229 15.99 9.56 16.35
CA ALA A 229 15.45 8.41 17.09
C ALA A 229 14.27 7.75 16.37
N GLU A 230 13.39 8.53 15.74
CA GLU A 230 12.27 8.00 14.94
C GLU A 230 12.77 7.30 13.67
N ARG A 231 13.81 7.83 13.03
CA ARG A 231 14.45 7.17 11.90
C ARG A 231 15.03 5.80 12.32
N VAL A 232 15.77 5.75 13.43
CA VAL A 232 16.34 4.49 13.95
C VAL A 232 15.24 3.48 14.30
N LYS A 233 14.13 3.92 14.94
CA LYS A 233 13.01 3.03 15.23
C LYS A 233 12.30 2.50 13.98
N CYS A 234 12.37 3.23 12.87
CA CYS A 234 11.71 2.90 11.61
C CYS A 234 12.61 2.09 10.67
N SER A 235 13.95 2.14 10.85
CA SER A 235 14.93 1.49 9.97
C SER A 235 14.73 -0.01 9.75
N PRO A 236 14.25 -0.82 10.73
CA PRO A 236 14.01 -2.24 10.48
C PRO A 236 13.02 -2.54 9.35
N PHE A 237 12.10 -1.61 9.06
CA PHE A 237 11.19 -1.78 7.93
C PHE A 237 11.90 -1.56 6.58
N LEU A 238 12.79 -0.56 6.49
CA LEU A 238 13.59 -0.36 5.29
C LEU A 238 14.57 -1.51 5.08
N GLN A 239 15.21 -2.00 6.13
CA GLN A 239 16.09 -3.15 6.08
C GLN A 239 15.36 -4.37 5.51
N GLN A 240 14.18 -4.70 6.03
CA GLN A 240 13.36 -5.81 5.53
C GLN A 240 12.94 -5.62 4.07
N GLU A 241 12.59 -4.40 3.64
CA GLU A 241 12.32 -4.12 2.23
C GLU A 241 13.54 -4.43 1.36
N LEU A 242 14.76 -4.01 1.78
CA LEU A 242 16.00 -4.28 1.05
C LEU A 242 16.35 -5.79 0.98
N GLU A 243 16.05 -6.54 2.03
CA GLU A 243 16.23 -7.98 2.09
C GLU A 243 15.25 -8.74 1.17
N LEU A 244 13.98 -8.29 1.12
CA LEU A 244 12.91 -8.91 0.35
C LEU A 244 12.98 -8.59 -1.15
N LEU A 245 13.50 -7.41 -1.51
CA LEU A 245 13.68 -6.98 -2.90
C LEU A 245 15.00 -7.50 -3.46
N THR A 246 15.10 -8.80 -3.61
CA THR A 246 16.36 -9.52 -3.94
C THR A 246 16.96 -9.12 -5.27
N HIS A 247 16.15 -8.69 -6.25
CA HIS A 247 16.56 -8.25 -7.57
C HIS A 247 17.08 -6.81 -7.61
N ALA A 248 16.93 -6.04 -6.53
CA ALA A 248 17.28 -4.64 -6.48
C ALA A 248 18.81 -4.45 -6.64
N LYS A 249 19.19 -3.60 -7.58
CA LYS A 249 20.56 -3.20 -7.92
C LYS A 249 20.80 -1.70 -7.70
N VAL A 250 19.75 -0.89 -7.82
CA VAL A 250 19.84 0.58 -7.77
C VAL A 250 18.90 1.11 -6.71
N ILE A 251 19.37 2.10 -5.93
CA ILE A 251 18.54 2.88 -5.02
C ILE A 251 18.62 4.36 -5.44
N VAL A 252 17.52 4.91 -5.93
CA VAL A 252 17.39 6.35 -6.21
C VAL A 252 17.07 7.06 -4.89
N CYS A 253 18.03 7.82 -4.36
CA CYS A 253 17.91 8.53 -3.11
C CYS A 253 17.37 9.96 -3.35
N LEU A 254 16.12 10.21 -2.99
CA LEU A 254 15.49 11.53 -3.14
C LEU A 254 15.81 12.42 -1.93
N GLY A 255 16.91 13.16 -2.03
CA GLY A 255 17.42 14.07 -1.01
C GLY A 255 18.48 13.46 -0.11
N ALA A 256 19.20 14.34 0.62
CA ALA A 256 20.30 13.93 1.49
C ALA A 256 19.87 12.99 2.62
N PHE A 257 18.64 13.13 3.13
CA PHE A 257 18.11 12.26 4.18
C PHE A 257 17.95 10.81 3.68
N ALA A 258 17.46 10.63 2.46
CA ALA A 258 17.30 9.31 1.86
C ALA A 258 18.68 8.65 1.63
N LEU A 259 19.68 9.41 1.11
CA LEU A 259 21.05 8.92 0.98
C LEU A 259 21.62 8.50 2.34
N GLN A 260 21.42 9.32 3.37
CA GLN A 260 21.90 9.00 4.72
C GLN A 260 21.24 7.71 5.24
N ALA A 261 19.93 7.55 5.05
CA ALA A 261 19.24 6.34 5.46
C ALA A 261 19.78 5.11 4.72
N ALA A 262 19.92 5.18 3.40
CA ALA A 262 20.48 4.07 2.61
C ALA A 262 21.91 3.72 3.05
N CYS A 263 22.78 4.73 3.29
CA CYS A 263 24.15 4.50 3.74
C CYS A 263 24.20 3.83 5.13
N ASP A 264 23.31 4.22 6.05
CA ASP A 264 23.26 3.62 7.38
C ASP A 264 22.83 2.15 7.32
N GLU A 265 21.79 1.82 6.52
CA GLU A 265 21.33 0.44 6.34
C GLU A 265 22.36 -0.46 5.63
N LEU A 266 23.11 0.11 4.70
CA LEU A 266 24.12 -0.63 3.91
C LEU A 266 25.53 -0.56 4.50
N GLY A 267 25.71 0.07 5.65
CA GLY A 267 27.00 0.17 6.33
C GLY A 267 28.08 0.99 5.58
N VAL A 268 27.66 1.94 4.71
CA VAL A 268 28.59 2.75 3.91
C VAL A 268 29.33 3.76 4.77
N LYS A 269 30.66 3.60 4.84
CA LYS A 269 31.59 4.49 5.56
C LYS A 269 32.85 4.74 4.74
N PRO A 270 33.41 5.98 4.71
CA PRO A 270 32.81 7.22 5.24
C PRO A 270 31.54 7.60 4.49
N ARG A 271 30.66 8.40 5.11
CA ARG A 271 29.45 8.89 4.44
C ARG A 271 29.81 9.77 3.26
N PRO A 272 29.26 9.46 2.05
CA PRO A 272 29.52 10.27 0.88
C PRO A 272 28.88 11.64 0.98
N LYS A 273 29.48 12.64 0.34
CA LYS A 273 28.87 13.96 0.19
C LYS A 273 27.67 13.87 -0.75
N PHE A 274 26.52 14.36 -0.32
CA PHE A 274 25.34 14.44 -1.16
C PHE A 274 25.52 15.45 -2.30
N GLY A 275 25.16 15.05 -3.51
CA GLY A 275 25.07 15.91 -4.69
C GLY A 275 24.07 15.35 -5.68
N HIS A 276 23.34 16.22 -6.40
CA HIS A 276 22.42 15.76 -7.45
C HIS A 276 23.18 15.04 -8.57
N GLY A 277 22.68 13.89 -9.03
CA GLY A 277 23.30 13.09 -10.08
C GLY A 277 24.54 12.28 -9.66
N VAL A 278 25.01 12.44 -8.41
CA VAL A 278 26.11 11.64 -7.85
C VAL A 278 25.68 10.18 -7.72
N VAL A 279 26.59 9.27 -8.05
CA VAL A 279 26.43 7.82 -7.88
C VAL A 279 27.43 7.34 -6.84
N VAL A 280 26.96 6.57 -5.86
CA VAL A 280 27.77 5.96 -4.81
C VAL A 280 27.62 4.45 -4.87
N GLN A 281 28.71 3.71 -4.90
CA GLN A 281 28.65 2.24 -4.82
C GLN A 281 28.54 1.80 -3.36
N ALA A 282 27.59 0.89 -3.09
CA ALA A 282 27.29 0.38 -1.75
C ALA A 282 27.01 -1.14 -1.82
N GLY A 283 28.06 -1.95 -1.78
CA GLY A 283 27.95 -3.39 -1.99
C GLY A 283 27.35 -3.72 -3.37
N LYS A 284 26.24 -4.45 -3.40
CA LYS A 284 25.52 -4.77 -4.65
C LYS A 284 24.72 -3.59 -5.22
N TYR A 285 24.59 -2.49 -4.48
CA TYR A 285 23.75 -1.37 -4.87
C TYR A 285 24.53 -0.20 -5.44
N SER A 286 23.97 0.43 -6.46
CA SER A 286 24.34 1.76 -6.92
C SER A 286 23.35 2.79 -6.35
N LEU A 287 23.80 3.69 -5.46
CA LEU A 287 22.97 4.76 -4.91
C LEU A 287 23.03 5.97 -5.85
N VAL A 288 21.93 6.30 -6.51
CA VAL A 288 21.82 7.45 -7.40
C VAL A 288 21.12 8.60 -6.67
N CYS A 289 21.82 9.72 -6.47
CA CYS A 289 21.32 10.85 -5.70
C CYS A 289 20.52 11.84 -6.55
N SER A 290 19.36 12.25 -6.08
CA SER A 290 18.57 13.35 -6.66
C SER A 290 18.20 14.38 -5.60
N TYR A 291 18.12 15.65 -5.97
CA TYR A 291 17.34 16.59 -5.14
C TYR A 291 15.92 16.05 -4.98
N HIS A 292 15.34 16.26 -3.79
CA HIS A 292 13.96 15.83 -3.52
C HIS A 292 12.99 16.67 -4.37
N PRO A 293 11.95 16.06 -5.01
CA PRO A 293 10.98 16.78 -5.84
C PRO A 293 9.95 17.56 -4.99
N SER A 294 10.43 18.23 -3.93
CA SER A 294 9.60 19.08 -3.07
C SER A 294 9.21 20.38 -3.77
N GLN A 295 8.09 20.98 -3.37
CA GLN A 295 7.66 22.28 -3.86
C GLN A 295 8.79 23.31 -3.79
N GLN A 296 9.55 23.35 -2.69
CA GLN A 296 10.68 24.26 -2.55
C GLN A 296 11.72 24.10 -3.68
N ASN A 297 12.12 22.86 -3.98
CA ASN A 297 13.16 22.63 -4.99
C ASN A 297 12.63 22.83 -6.43
N THR A 298 11.36 22.52 -6.67
CA THR A 298 10.76 22.65 -8.01
C THR A 298 10.38 24.10 -8.32
N PHE A 299 9.85 24.87 -7.38
CA PHE A 299 9.51 26.27 -7.58
C PHE A 299 10.72 27.20 -7.69
N THR A 300 11.81 26.84 -7.00
CA THR A 300 13.07 27.63 -7.07
C THR A 300 13.95 27.24 -8.28
N GLY A 301 13.52 26.28 -9.08
CA GLY A 301 14.32 25.77 -10.20
C GLY A 301 15.56 24.97 -9.78
N LYS A 302 15.73 24.68 -8.48
CA LYS A 302 16.84 23.86 -7.99
C LYS A 302 16.77 22.42 -8.52
N LEU A 303 15.58 21.92 -8.77
CA LEU A 303 15.31 20.67 -9.48
C LEU A 303 14.42 21.00 -10.68
N THR A 304 14.89 20.68 -11.89
CA THR A 304 14.12 20.74 -13.12
C THR A 304 13.62 19.37 -13.53
N GLU A 305 12.62 19.30 -14.41
CA GLU A 305 12.11 18.03 -14.94
C GLU A 305 13.22 17.23 -15.61
N LYS A 306 13.99 17.89 -16.50
CA LYS A 306 15.14 17.25 -17.17
C LYS A 306 16.15 16.67 -16.19
N MET A 307 16.48 17.38 -15.12
CA MET A 307 17.39 16.86 -14.09
C MET A 307 16.87 15.57 -13.46
N LEU A 308 15.57 15.49 -13.17
CA LEU A 308 14.97 14.30 -12.59
C LEU A 308 14.90 13.15 -13.61
N ASP A 309 14.58 13.44 -14.87
CA ASP A 309 14.59 12.47 -15.96
C ASP A 309 15.97 11.87 -16.19
N ASP A 310 17.03 12.70 -16.15
CA ASP A 310 18.43 12.25 -16.26
C ASP A 310 18.82 11.28 -15.12
N VAL A 311 18.28 11.51 -13.89
CA VAL A 311 18.48 10.59 -12.74
C VAL A 311 17.84 9.24 -13.03
N PHE A 312 16.59 9.20 -13.50
CA PHE A 312 15.91 7.93 -13.78
C PHE A 312 16.50 7.20 -14.98
N THR A 313 16.87 7.92 -16.05
CA THR A 313 17.61 7.35 -17.18
C THR A 313 18.91 6.68 -16.72
N LYS A 314 19.65 7.36 -15.83
CA LYS A 314 20.88 6.79 -15.23
C LYS A 314 20.57 5.56 -14.38
N ALA A 315 19.51 5.60 -13.57
CA ALA A 315 19.10 4.47 -12.73
C ALA A 315 18.73 3.24 -13.56
N VAL A 316 17.95 3.40 -14.64
CA VAL A 316 17.59 2.32 -15.56
C VAL A 316 18.84 1.70 -16.19
N ARG A 317 19.76 2.52 -16.67
CA ARG A 317 21.05 2.03 -17.25
C ARG A 317 21.89 1.25 -16.24
N LEU A 318 21.91 1.66 -14.97
CA LEU A 318 22.67 0.96 -13.93
C LEU A 318 22.00 -0.33 -13.44
N ALA A 319 20.68 -0.45 -13.63
CA ALA A 319 19.91 -1.63 -13.27
C ALA A 319 19.92 -2.72 -14.35
N SER A 320 20.21 -2.34 -15.60
CA SER A 320 20.38 -3.30 -16.72
C SER A 320 21.61 -4.15 -16.50
#